data_f2022d7e45f22442ccb03921a4918cf8
#
_entry.id   f2022d7e45f22442ccb03921a4918cf8
#
_cell.length_a   1.000
_cell.length_b   1.000
_cell.length_c   1.000
_cell.angle_alpha   90.00
_cell.angle_beta   90.00
_cell.angle_gamma   90.00
#
_symmetry.space_group_name_H-M   'P 1'
#
loop_
_entity.id
_entity.type
_entity.pdbx_description
1 polymer ?
#
loop_
_entity_poly.entity_id
_entity_poly.type
_entity_poly.pdbx_seq_one_letter_code
_entity_poly.pdbx_strand_id
1 'polypeptide(L)'
;MNSLNHYSYGAVLEWIFRHAAGIDVTEQNPGGRVMRISPKVNNGLKYVKAVYDSASGCYQCGWEISEDNKITVTVTVPFGGSAEVVLPYASESVYEDKENPLFEEVENGICRVRAGEYEVAYEASQPLKRKYSIDSTMEELLNHPDIRAFLSQMMEVDMIPDIAYGLSLRDVAKTFAGEIKKDEAQMLDAALAKF
;
A
#
# COMPACT_ATOMS: atom_id res chain seq x y z
N MET A 1 -7.37 -34.20 12.42
CA MET A 1 -8.71 -33.57 12.41
C MET A 1 -8.59 -32.30 11.57
N ASN A 2 -9.21 -32.28 10.38
CA ASN A 2 -9.13 -31.13 9.50
C ASN A 2 -10.25 -30.15 9.86
N SER A 3 -9.90 -28.95 10.31
CA SER A 3 -10.87 -27.88 10.52
C SER A 3 -11.25 -27.28 9.17
N LEU A 4 -12.46 -27.53 8.71
CA LEU A 4 -12.98 -27.00 7.45
C LEU A 4 -13.48 -25.56 7.58
N ASN A 5 -13.57 -25.03 8.79
CA ASN A 5 -14.11 -23.69 9.07
C ASN A 5 -13.26 -23.02 10.15
N HIS A 6 -12.04 -22.62 9.78
CA HIS A 6 -11.12 -22.03 10.72
C HIS A 6 -11.40 -20.52 10.82
N TYR A 7 -11.72 -20.04 12.00
CA TYR A 7 -11.96 -18.63 12.33
C TYR A 7 -10.85 -17.68 11.82
N SER A 8 -9.59 -18.10 11.87
CA SER A 8 -8.44 -17.28 11.43
C SER A 8 -8.49 -16.86 9.97
N TYR A 9 -9.23 -17.57 9.11
CA TYR A 9 -9.39 -17.14 7.70
C TYR A 9 -10.21 -15.86 7.57
N GLY A 10 -11.13 -15.58 8.47
CA GLY A 10 -11.91 -14.34 8.51
C GLY A 10 -11.14 -13.14 9.05
N ALA A 11 -10.16 -13.37 9.93
CA ALA A 11 -9.37 -12.30 10.54
C ALA A 11 -8.53 -11.49 9.53
N VAL A 12 -8.11 -12.13 8.43
CA VAL A 12 -7.39 -11.45 7.34
C VAL A 12 -8.26 -10.40 6.66
N LEU A 13 -9.55 -10.68 6.46
CA LEU A 13 -10.49 -9.74 5.84
C LEU A 13 -10.69 -8.52 6.73
N GLU A 14 -10.86 -8.70 8.04
CA GLU A 14 -10.95 -7.58 8.99
C GLU A 14 -9.69 -6.71 8.91
N TRP A 15 -8.51 -7.32 8.87
CA TRP A 15 -7.25 -6.59 8.75
C TRP A 15 -7.18 -5.77 7.45
N ILE A 16 -7.62 -6.33 6.31
CA ILE A 16 -7.65 -5.64 5.02
C ILE A 16 -8.56 -4.41 5.09
N PHE A 17 -9.77 -4.54 5.66
CA PHE A 17 -10.70 -3.42 5.80
C PHE A 17 -10.16 -2.33 6.73
N ARG A 18 -9.66 -2.69 7.91
CA ARG A 18 -9.20 -1.73 8.92
C ARG A 18 -7.87 -1.08 8.58
N HIS A 19 -6.99 -1.78 7.88
CA HIS A 19 -5.64 -1.27 7.60
C HIS A 19 -5.44 -0.93 6.13
N ALA A 20 -5.60 -1.86 5.20
CA ALA A 20 -5.32 -1.57 3.80
C ALA A 20 -6.32 -0.54 3.22
N ALA A 21 -7.61 -0.73 3.46
CA ALA A 21 -8.64 0.23 3.09
C ALA A 21 -8.79 1.37 4.11
N GLY A 22 -8.45 1.12 5.38
CA GLY A 22 -8.50 2.10 6.46
C GLY A 22 -9.89 2.42 6.97
N ILE A 23 -10.92 1.63 6.63
CA ILE A 23 -12.29 1.85 7.10
C ILE A 23 -12.46 1.16 8.47
N ASP A 24 -12.69 1.95 9.51
CA ASP A 24 -12.89 1.46 10.86
C ASP A 24 -14.00 2.24 11.58
N VAL A 25 -14.65 1.58 12.53
CA VAL A 25 -15.57 2.23 13.45
C VAL A 25 -14.78 2.91 14.57
N THR A 26 -15.22 4.09 15.01
CA THR A 26 -14.61 4.73 16.17
C THR A 26 -15.13 4.09 17.45
N GLU A 27 -14.29 3.97 18.48
CA GLU A 27 -14.70 3.46 19.80
C GLU A 27 -15.85 4.24 20.41
N GLN A 28 -15.88 5.57 20.15
CA GLN A 28 -16.93 6.48 20.62
C GLN A 28 -18.24 6.34 19.85
N ASN A 29 -18.22 5.69 18.68
CA ASN A 29 -19.38 5.57 17.81
C ASN A 29 -19.48 4.19 17.14
N PRO A 30 -19.67 3.11 17.92
CA PRO A 30 -19.69 1.74 17.41
C PRO A 30 -20.85 1.46 16.44
N GLY A 31 -21.85 2.37 16.36
CA GLY A 31 -22.97 2.26 15.43
C GLY A 31 -22.67 2.69 13.99
N GLY A 32 -21.42 3.08 13.69
CA GLY A 32 -20.98 3.42 12.33
C GLY A 32 -21.59 4.70 11.75
N ARG A 33 -22.04 5.65 12.62
CA ARG A 33 -22.45 6.98 12.17
C ARG A 33 -21.26 7.90 11.91
N VAL A 34 -20.18 7.70 12.64
CA VAL A 34 -18.90 8.35 12.40
C VAL A 34 -17.87 7.27 12.13
N MET A 35 -17.39 7.20 10.91
CA MET A 35 -16.34 6.25 10.52
C MET A 35 -14.98 6.93 10.56
N ARG A 36 -13.96 6.16 10.91
CA ARG A 36 -12.58 6.57 10.69
C ARG A 36 -12.11 6.00 9.37
N ILE A 37 -11.59 6.86 8.50
CA ILE A 37 -11.01 6.47 7.21
C ILE A 37 -9.54 6.87 7.23
N SER A 38 -8.67 5.89 7.45
CA SER A 38 -7.23 6.09 7.61
C SER A 38 -6.46 4.96 6.90
N PRO A 39 -6.43 4.96 5.57
CA PRO A 39 -5.77 3.91 4.80
C PRO A 39 -4.28 3.86 5.07
N LYS A 40 -3.73 2.65 5.19
CA LYS A 40 -2.28 2.42 5.30
C LYS A 40 -1.74 2.00 3.95
N VAL A 41 -1.39 2.99 3.18
CA VAL A 41 -0.79 2.80 1.87
C VAL A 41 0.62 2.23 2.03
N ASN A 42 0.94 1.22 1.26
CA ASN A 42 2.27 0.64 1.20
C ASN A 42 2.63 0.25 -0.25
N ASN A 43 3.89 -0.02 -0.48
CA ASN A 43 4.42 -0.37 -1.80
C ASN A 43 4.09 -1.80 -2.27
N GLY A 44 3.37 -2.60 -1.49
CA GLY A 44 2.94 -3.95 -1.87
C GLY A 44 1.65 -3.98 -2.68
N LEU A 45 0.88 -2.88 -2.66
CA LEU A 45 -0.37 -2.75 -3.40
C LEU A 45 -0.33 -1.48 -4.24
N LYS A 46 -0.82 -1.55 -5.49
CA LYS A 46 -0.95 -0.38 -6.36
C LYS A 46 -2.21 0.42 -6.06
N TYR A 47 -3.28 -0.26 -5.68
CA TYR A 47 -4.56 0.34 -5.32
C TYR A 47 -5.33 -0.55 -4.34
N VAL A 48 -6.25 0.06 -3.62
CA VAL A 48 -7.28 -0.62 -2.83
C VAL A 48 -8.59 0.10 -3.08
N LYS A 49 -9.68 -0.66 -3.14
CA LYS A 49 -11.04 -0.12 -3.14
C LYS A 49 -11.89 -1.00 -2.22
N ALA A 50 -12.54 -0.38 -1.25
CA ALA A 50 -13.39 -1.06 -0.29
C ALA A 50 -14.72 -0.35 -0.12
N VAL A 51 -15.75 -1.15 0.14
CA VAL A 51 -17.12 -0.71 0.39
C VAL A 51 -17.58 -1.34 1.70
N TYR A 52 -18.13 -0.54 2.59
CA TYR A 52 -18.62 -0.98 3.88
C TYR A 52 -20.06 -0.51 4.11
N ASP A 53 -20.97 -1.47 4.21
CA ASP A 53 -22.37 -1.20 4.50
C ASP A 53 -22.59 -1.11 6.02
N SER A 54 -22.86 0.10 6.48
CA SER A 54 -23.19 0.39 7.88
C SER A 54 -24.69 0.63 8.05
N ALA A 55 -25.14 0.71 9.31
CA ALA A 55 -26.51 1.13 9.62
C ALA A 55 -26.85 2.56 9.13
N SER A 56 -25.85 3.40 8.89
CA SER A 56 -25.99 4.76 8.37
C SER A 56 -25.93 4.85 6.85
N GLY A 57 -25.65 3.73 6.18
CA GLY A 57 -25.47 3.64 4.74
C GLY A 57 -24.09 3.14 4.32
N CYS A 58 -23.80 3.25 3.03
CA CYS A 58 -22.64 2.69 2.40
C CYS A 58 -21.46 3.69 2.42
N TYR A 59 -20.40 3.34 3.12
CA TYR A 59 -19.11 4.06 3.08
C TYR A 59 -18.20 3.41 2.03
N GLN A 60 -17.45 4.24 1.32
CA GLN A 60 -16.42 3.75 0.41
C GLN A 60 -15.10 4.46 0.68
N CYS A 61 -14.02 3.71 0.57
CA CYS A 61 -12.67 4.24 0.55
C CYS A 61 -11.89 3.56 -0.56
N GLY A 62 -11.22 4.37 -1.37
CA GLY A 62 -10.28 3.91 -2.36
C GLY A 62 -8.99 4.71 -2.30
N TRP A 63 -7.89 4.08 -2.66
CA TRP A 63 -6.65 4.78 -2.91
C TRP A 63 -5.86 4.10 -4.04
N GLU A 64 -5.07 4.88 -4.72
CA GLU A 64 -4.22 4.44 -5.83
C GLU A 64 -2.88 5.19 -5.78
N ILE A 65 -1.80 4.50 -6.12
CA ILE A 65 -0.45 5.08 -6.23
C ILE A 65 -0.09 5.15 -7.71
N SER A 66 0.23 6.35 -8.19
CA SER A 66 0.75 6.54 -9.55
C SER A 66 2.26 6.30 -9.61
N GLU A 67 2.79 6.18 -10.85
CA GLU A 67 4.23 6.03 -11.07
C GLU A 67 5.05 7.24 -10.59
N ASP A 68 4.43 8.41 -10.53
CA ASP A 68 5.04 9.68 -10.07
C ASP A 68 4.98 9.88 -8.54
N ASN A 69 4.79 8.80 -7.76
CA ASN A 69 4.69 8.86 -6.31
C ASN A 69 3.51 9.70 -5.78
N LYS A 70 2.45 9.88 -6.59
CA LYS A 70 1.22 10.53 -6.16
C LYS A 70 0.23 9.51 -5.61
N ILE A 71 -0.44 9.89 -4.54
CA ILE A 71 -1.55 9.14 -3.97
C ILE A 71 -2.83 9.84 -4.35
N THR A 72 -3.77 9.11 -4.95
CA THR A 72 -5.16 9.55 -5.10
C THR A 72 -5.99 8.83 -4.06
N VAL A 73 -6.72 9.56 -3.23
CA VAL A 73 -7.66 9.02 -2.22
C VAL A 73 -9.06 9.43 -2.59
N THR A 74 -9.97 8.46 -2.62
CA THR A 74 -11.41 8.68 -2.82
C THR A 74 -12.18 8.22 -1.60
N VAL A 75 -13.13 9.03 -1.14
CA VAL A 75 -13.97 8.74 0.02
C VAL A 75 -15.42 9.04 -0.31
N THR A 76 -16.32 8.10 -0.03
CA THR A 76 -17.76 8.32 -0.06
C THR A 76 -18.33 8.15 1.33
N VAL A 77 -19.06 9.16 1.79
CA VAL A 77 -19.76 9.16 3.07
C VAL A 77 -21.26 9.20 2.82
N PRO A 78 -22.05 8.26 3.37
CA PRO A 78 -23.50 8.21 3.15
C PRO A 78 -24.23 9.34 3.87
N PHE A 79 -25.45 9.66 3.41
CA PHE A 79 -26.25 10.78 3.92
C PHE A 79 -26.49 10.75 5.43
N GLY A 80 -26.59 9.56 6.03
CA GLY A 80 -26.80 9.39 7.47
C GLY A 80 -25.53 9.39 8.32
N GLY A 81 -24.34 9.62 7.72
CA GLY A 81 -23.05 9.48 8.37
C GLY A 81 -22.13 10.69 8.24
N SER A 82 -20.99 10.57 8.88
CA SER A 82 -19.83 11.44 8.75
C SER A 82 -18.54 10.61 8.84
N ALA A 83 -17.40 11.19 8.50
CA ALA A 83 -16.12 10.50 8.63
C ALA A 83 -15.01 11.42 9.13
N GLU A 84 -14.06 10.80 9.82
CA GLU A 84 -12.74 11.36 10.14
C GLU A 84 -11.73 10.75 9.16
N VAL A 85 -11.25 11.55 8.22
CA VAL A 85 -10.33 11.12 7.17
C VAL A 85 -8.91 11.54 7.52
N VAL A 86 -8.00 10.58 7.51
CA VAL A 86 -6.56 10.80 7.67
C VAL A 86 -5.86 10.39 6.40
N LEU A 87 -5.23 11.34 5.73
CA LEU A 87 -4.53 11.09 4.48
C LEU A 87 -3.15 10.47 4.72
N PRO A 88 -2.83 9.33 4.09
CA PRO A 88 -1.54 8.68 4.26
C PRO A 88 -0.41 9.52 3.63
N TYR A 89 0.66 9.75 4.37
CA TYR A 89 1.85 10.47 3.91
C TYR A 89 1.58 11.86 3.31
N ALA A 90 0.50 12.53 3.71
CA ALA A 90 0.22 13.89 3.32
C ALA A 90 1.15 14.86 4.07
N SER A 91 1.73 15.81 3.34
CA SER A 91 2.42 16.96 3.94
C SER A 91 1.42 18.01 4.41
N GLU A 92 1.83 18.93 5.27
CA GLU A 92 0.96 20.01 5.75
C GLU A 92 0.39 20.86 4.61
N SER A 93 1.15 21.07 3.54
CA SER A 93 0.72 21.83 2.37
C SER A 93 -0.46 21.23 1.62
N VAL A 94 -0.72 19.92 1.75
CA VAL A 94 -1.90 19.27 1.13
C VAL A 94 -3.20 19.81 1.71
N TYR A 95 -3.20 20.12 3.01
CA TYR A 95 -4.37 20.63 3.71
C TYR A 95 -4.64 22.15 3.52
N GLU A 96 -3.75 22.82 2.78
CA GLU A 96 -3.90 24.27 2.48
C GLU A 96 -4.83 24.55 1.28
N ASP A 97 -5.17 23.52 0.50
CA ASP A 97 -6.10 23.62 -0.63
C ASP A 97 -7.54 23.84 -0.13
N LYS A 98 -7.93 25.11 -0.01
CA LYS A 98 -9.26 25.51 0.45
C LYS A 98 -10.38 25.33 -0.57
N GLU A 99 -10.05 24.99 -1.82
CA GLU A 99 -11.04 24.71 -2.85
C GLU A 99 -11.57 23.27 -2.75
N ASN A 100 -10.79 22.37 -2.16
CA ASN A 100 -11.20 20.99 -1.97
C ASN A 100 -12.10 20.86 -0.73
N PRO A 101 -13.35 20.39 -0.87
CA PRO A 101 -14.29 20.26 0.24
C PRO A 101 -13.84 19.27 1.31
N LEU A 102 -12.89 18.39 1.02
CA LEU A 102 -12.27 17.50 2.01
C LEU A 102 -11.60 18.30 3.14
N PHE A 103 -11.14 19.53 2.87
CA PHE A 103 -10.34 20.34 3.77
C PHE A 103 -11.10 21.52 4.40
N GLU A 104 -12.44 21.48 4.38
CA GLU A 104 -13.25 22.51 5.05
C GLU A 104 -13.05 22.51 6.58
N GLU A 105 -12.92 21.33 7.18
CA GLU A 105 -12.72 21.16 8.63
C GLU A 105 -11.52 20.23 8.87
N VAL A 106 -10.34 20.81 9.11
CA VAL A 106 -9.09 20.07 9.36
C VAL A 106 -8.53 20.45 10.72
N GLU A 107 -8.29 19.45 11.57
CA GLU A 107 -7.65 19.61 12.86
C GLU A 107 -6.62 18.50 13.08
N ASN A 108 -5.37 18.86 13.33
CA ASN A 108 -4.25 17.93 13.55
C ASN A 108 -4.10 16.85 12.45
N GLY A 109 -4.30 17.21 11.17
CA GLY A 109 -4.23 16.30 10.03
C GLY A 109 -5.44 15.34 9.89
N ILE A 110 -6.50 15.58 10.65
CA ILE A 110 -7.77 14.87 10.54
C ILE A 110 -8.77 15.76 9.83
N CYS A 111 -9.28 15.31 8.69
CA CYS A 111 -10.34 16.00 7.96
C CYS A 111 -11.70 15.46 8.45
N ARG A 112 -12.57 16.31 8.98
CA ARG A 112 -13.92 15.93 9.35
C ARG A 112 -14.86 16.25 8.20
N VAL A 113 -15.49 15.20 7.65
CA VAL A 113 -16.35 15.32 6.49
C VAL A 113 -17.75 14.76 6.75
N ARG A 114 -18.74 15.40 6.11
CA ARG A 114 -20.14 14.99 6.14
C ARG A 114 -20.46 14.09 4.94
N ALA A 115 -21.75 13.82 4.74
CA ALA A 115 -22.22 13.09 3.57
C ALA A 115 -21.76 13.75 2.27
N GLY A 116 -21.14 12.97 1.37
CA GLY A 116 -20.61 13.45 0.10
C GLY A 116 -19.61 12.49 -0.51
N GLU A 117 -19.11 12.90 -1.66
CA GLU A 117 -18.02 12.24 -2.36
C GLU A 117 -16.82 13.18 -2.41
N TYR A 118 -15.66 12.66 -2.03
CA TYR A 118 -14.44 13.43 -1.87
C TYR A 118 -13.32 12.73 -2.63
N GLU A 119 -12.51 13.51 -3.32
CA GLU A 119 -11.32 13.04 -4.01
C GLU A 119 -10.18 14.03 -3.79
N VAL A 120 -9.00 13.51 -3.54
CA VAL A 120 -7.78 14.30 -3.45
C VAL A 120 -6.61 13.52 -4.03
N ALA A 121 -5.79 14.21 -4.82
CA ALA A 121 -4.54 13.68 -5.36
C ALA A 121 -3.38 14.57 -4.91
N TYR A 122 -2.36 13.97 -4.31
CA TYR A 122 -1.20 14.69 -3.78
C TYR A 122 0.07 13.85 -3.89
N GLU A 123 1.21 14.51 -3.83
CA GLU A 123 2.50 13.85 -3.78
C GLU A 123 2.78 13.34 -2.36
N ALA A 124 3.17 12.07 -2.25
CA ALA A 124 3.49 11.48 -0.96
C ALA A 124 4.75 12.13 -0.36
N SER A 125 4.71 12.46 0.92
CA SER A 125 5.83 13.06 1.66
C SER A 125 7.05 12.13 1.80
N GLN A 126 6.91 10.86 1.40
CA GLN A 126 7.98 9.88 1.34
C GLN A 126 7.88 9.03 0.08
N PRO A 127 9.01 8.46 -0.41
CA PRO A 127 8.98 7.56 -1.56
C PRO A 127 8.17 6.32 -1.25
N LEU A 128 7.16 6.03 -2.08
CA LEU A 128 6.33 4.82 -2.02
C LEU A 128 6.80 3.75 -3.02
N LYS A 129 7.67 4.12 -3.97
CA LYS A 129 8.26 3.14 -4.87
C LYS A 129 9.08 2.12 -4.09
N ARG A 130 8.82 0.87 -4.35
CA ARG A 130 9.64 -0.22 -3.84
C ARG A 130 11.02 -0.08 -4.45
N LYS A 131 12.03 0.13 -3.62
CA LYS A 131 13.41 0.04 -4.09
C LYS A 131 13.78 -1.43 -4.14
N TYR A 132 14.01 -1.94 -5.32
CA TYR A 132 14.57 -3.27 -5.47
C TYR A 132 16.02 -3.29 -4.97
N SER A 133 16.40 -4.40 -4.35
CA SER A 133 17.73 -4.60 -3.79
C SER A 133 18.15 -6.05 -3.94
N ILE A 134 19.36 -6.37 -3.56
CA ILE A 134 19.82 -7.78 -3.51
C ILE A 134 19.10 -8.60 -2.44
N ASP A 135 18.40 -7.95 -1.51
CA ASP A 135 17.57 -8.60 -0.50
C ASP A 135 16.11 -8.79 -0.96
N SER A 136 15.74 -8.28 -2.15
CA SER A 136 14.47 -8.59 -2.80
C SER A 136 14.44 -10.04 -3.26
N THR A 137 13.25 -10.67 -3.19
CA THR A 137 13.10 -12.06 -3.62
C THR A 137 13.26 -12.19 -5.14
N MET A 138 13.70 -13.36 -5.60
CA MET A 138 13.80 -13.63 -7.04
C MET A 138 12.45 -13.50 -7.75
N GLU A 139 11.36 -13.91 -7.10
CA GLU A 139 10.02 -13.73 -7.63
C GLU A 139 9.70 -12.26 -7.91
N GLU A 140 9.99 -11.38 -6.94
CA GLU A 140 9.76 -9.94 -7.08
C GLU A 140 10.61 -9.33 -8.20
N LEU A 141 11.87 -9.70 -8.27
CA LEU A 141 12.79 -9.19 -9.28
C LEU A 141 12.44 -9.69 -10.69
N LEU A 142 12.11 -10.97 -10.85
CA LEU A 142 11.82 -11.57 -12.15
C LEU A 142 10.41 -11.23 -12.68
N ASN A 143 9.48 -10.83 -11.80
CA ASN A 143 8.18 -10.31 -12.21
C ASN A 143 8.25 -8.89 -12.79
N HIS A 144 9.36 -8.17 -12.58
CA HIS A 144 9.60 -6.87 -13.22
C HIS A 144 10.34 -7.08 -14.55
N PRO A 145 9.74 -6.75 -15.72
CA PRO A 145 10.33 -7.07 -17.03
C PRO A 145 11.73 -6.51 -17.25
N ASP A 146 11.95 -5.24 -16.85
CA ASP A 146 13.23 -4.56 -17.06
C ASP A 146 14.32 -5.11 -16.14
N ILE A 147 13.96 -5.44 -14.89
CA ILE A 147 14.89 -6.09 -13.94
C ILE A 147 15.22 -7.50 -14.41
N ARG A 148 14.25 -8.25 -14.92
CA ARG A 148 14.49 -9.57 -15.52
C ARG A 148 15.48 -9.47 -16.68
N ALA A 149 15.27 -8.50 -17.58
CA ALA A 149 16.19 -8.25 -18.70
C ALA A 149 17.60 -7.85 -18.22
N PHE A 150 17.69 -7.03 -17.18
CA PHE A 150 18.96 -6.66 -16.57
C PHE A 150 19.68 -7.87 -15.95
N LEU A 151 18.99 -8.67 -15.14
CA LEU A 151 19.55 -9.86 -14.50
C LEU A 151 19.94 -10.93 -15.51
N SER A 152 19.20 -11.07 -16.63
CA SER A 152 19.53 -12.02 -17.71
C SER A 152 20.84 -11.73 -18.42
N GLN A 153 21.38 -10.52 -18.28
CA GLN A 153 22.72 -10.17 -18.80
C GLN A 153 23.84 -10.63 -17.85
N MET A 154 23.51 -10.87 -16.59
CA MET A 154 24.49 -11.22 -15.56
C MET A 154 24.45 -12.68 -15.15
N MET A 155 23.28 -13.32 -15.28
CA MET A 155 23.05 -14.70 -14.87
C MET A 155 22.00 -15.39 -15.74
N GLU A 156 22.04 -16.70 -15.80
CA GLU A 156 21.03 -17.51 -16.51
C GLU A 156 19.73 -17.60 -15.68
N VAL A 157 18.89 -16.57 -15.72
CA VAL A 157 17.68 -16.47 -14.90
C VAL A 157 16.69 -17.62 -15.14
N ASP A 158 16.68 -18.19 -16.35
CA ASP A 158 15.79 -19.30 -16.71
C ASP A 158 16.25 -20.65 -16.13
N MET A 159 17.46 -20.71 -15.59
CA MET A 159 18.00 -21.91 -14.90
C MET A 159 17.73 -21.87 -13.38
N ILE A 160 17.12 -20.81 -12.86
CA ILE A 160 16.78 -20.69 -11.44
C ILE A 160 15.58 -21.60 -11.15
N PRO A 161 15.69 -22.58 -10.25
CA PRO A 161 14.59 -23.48 -9.94
C PRO A 161 13.47 -22.73 -9.18
N ASP A 162 12.23 -23.13 -9.38
CA ASP A 162 11.04 -22.50 -8.77
C ASP A 162 11.13 -22.39 -7.25
N ILE A 163 11.78 -23.37 -6.60
CA ILE A 163 11.98 -23.35 -5.15
C ILE A 163 12.84 -22.16 -4.67
N ALA A 164 13.65 -21.58 -5.55
CA ALA A 164 14.51 -20.44 -5.24
C ALA A 164 13.79 -19.09 -5.42
N TYR A 165 12.59 -19.06 -5.99
CA TYR A 165 11.85 -17.80 -6.22
C TYR A 165 11.50 -17.06 -4.93
N GLY A 166 11.27 -17.78 -3.84
CA GLY A 166 11.06 -17.19 -2.51
C GLY A 166 12.32 -16.71 -1.79
N LEU A 167 13.53 -17.03 -2.35
CA LEU A 167 14.80 -16.60 -1.77
C LEU A 167 15.21 -15.22 -2.30
N SER A 168 15.99 -14.49 -1.51
CA SER A 168 16.59 -13.23 -1.97
C SER A 168 17.65 -13.48 -3.05
N LEU A 169 17.90 -12.48 -3.90
CA LEU A 169 19.00 -12.54 -4.86
C LEU A 169 20.34 -12.82 -4.16
N ARG A 170 20.55 -12.27 -2.96
CA ARG A 170 21.72 -12.55 -2.13
C ARG A 170 21.85 -14.02 -1.79
N ASP A 171 20.78 -14.68 -1.36
CA ASP A 171 20.80 -16.08 -0.96
C ASP A 171 20.98 -17.02 -2.17
N VAL A 172 20.36 -16.67 -3.29
CA VAL A 172 20.52 -17.38 -4.55
C VAL A 172 21.98 -17.28 -5.02
N ALA A 173 22.54 -16.07 -5.04
CA ALA A 173 23.94 -15.88 -5.42
C ALA A 173 24.90 -16.65 -4.51
N LYS A 174 24.67 -16.64 -3.20
CA LYS A 174 25.46 -17.39 -2.23
C LYS A 174 25.42 -18.91 -2.49
N THR A 175 24.26 -19.40 -2.91
CA THR A 175 24.07 -20.85 -3.15
C THR A 175 24.74 -21.32 -4.44
N PHE A 176 24.69 -20.49 -5.50
CA PHE A 176 25.10 -20.91 -6.85
C PHE A 176 26.42 -20.29 -7.33
N ALA A 177 26.81 -19.12 -6.84
CA ALA A 177 27.99 -18.37 -7.30
C ALA A 177 28.99 -18.05 -6.17
N GLY A 178 28.63 -18.27 -4.91
CA GLY A 178 29.42 -17.90 -3.74
C GLY A 178 28.99 -16.58 -3.14
N GLU A 179 29.69 -16.18 -2.07
CA GLU A 179 29.34 -14.96 -1.32
C GLU A 179 29.60 -13.71 -2.17
N ILE A 180 28.58 -12.86 -2.35
CA ILE A 180 28.71 -11.57 -3.03
C ILE A 180 29.59 -10.66 -2.16
N LYS A 181 30.65 -10.11 -2.74
CA LYS A 181 31.51 -9.16 -2.02
C LYS A 181 30.73 -7.87 -1.75
N LYS A 182 31.12 -7.18 -0.65
CA LYS A 182 30.41 -5.98 -0.21
C LYS A 182 30.30 -4.89 -1.29
N ASP A 183 31.36 -4.72 -2.07
CA ASP A 183 31.39 -3.71 -3.15
C ASP A 183 30.46 -4.11 -4.31
N GLU A 184 30.41 -5.38 -4.68
CA GLU A 184 29.50 -5.93 -5.68
C GLU A 184 28.06 -5.82 -5.24
N ALA A 185 27.77 -6.10 -3.96
CA ALA A 185 26.46 -5.93 -3.35
C ALA A 185 25.96 -4.48 -3.45
N GLN A 186 26.83 -3.51 -3.13
CA GLN A 186 26.47 -2.09 -3.21
C GLN A 186 26.24 -1.63 -4.66
N MET A 187 27.00 -2.14 -5.61
CA MET A 187 26.81 -1.83 -7.04
C MET A 187 25.48 -2.40 -7.56
N LEU A 188 25.14 -3.64 -7.18
CA LEU A 188 23.88 -4.27 -7.54
C LEU A 188 22.68 -3.54 -6.92
N ASP A 189 22.78 -3.18 -5.64
CA ASP A 189 21.73 -2.39 -4.96
C ASP A 189 21.51 -1.05 -5.67
N ALA A 190 22.59 -0.34 -6.01
CA ALA A 190 22.51 0.92 -6.73
C ALA A 190 21.95 0.77 -8.16
N ALA A 191 22.17 -0.38 -8.81
CA ALA A 191 21.62 -0.67 -10.12
C ALA A 191 20.12 -1.02 -10.03
N LEU A 192 19.75 -1.90 -9.09
CA LEU A 192 18.37 -2.33 -8.87
C LEU A 192 17.47 -1.19 -8.36
N ALA A 193 18.02 -0.26 -7.58
CA ALA A 193 17.27 0.88 -7.07
C ALA A 193 16.87 1.91 -8.14
N LYS A 194 17.31 1.73 -9.41
CA LYS A 194 16.94 2.60 -10.55
C LYS A 194 15.62 2.18 -11.20
N PHE A 195 15.19 0.96 -10.97
CA PHE A 195 13.92 0.41 -11.44
C PHE A 195 12.79 0.69 -10.44
#